data_71deffcd8f4fdfdbb5ae7d92b64246be
#
_entry.id   71deffcd8f4fdfdbb5ae7d92b64246be
#
_cell.length_a   1.000
_cell.length_b   1.000
_cell.length_c   1.000
_cell.angle_alpha   90.00
_cell.angle_beta   90.00
_cell.angle_gamma   90.00
#
_symmetry.space_group_name_H-M   'P 1'
#
loop_
_entity.id
_entity.type
_entity.pdbx_description
1 polymer ?
#
loop_
_entity_poly.entity_id
_entity_poly.type
_entity_poly.pdbx_seq_one_letter_code
_entity_poly.pdbx_strand_id
1 'polypeptide(L)'
;MVVDESFVDFSVGYENNTLLCDDVLEQYENLVVMKSISKSYGVPGLRLGVLASGNIELIKKIKSDISIWNINSFAEFYMQIYGKYESDYKKGCEKFIAERQRFYEDLRSIPFLRVIPSQANYFLCEVTDKYKATELTQLLLKHCNILVKDCSTKSAFACKQYIRLAIRN
;
A
#
# COMPACT_ATOMS: atom_id res chain seq x y z
N MET A 1 7.88 14.08 12.86
CA MET A 1 7.08 13.76 11.66
C MET A 1 6.92 12.23 11.61
N VAL A 2 5.73 11.72 11.24
CA VAL A 2 5.50 10.28 11.04
C VAL A 2 5.20 10.06 9.57
N VAL A 3 5.93 9.12 8.93
CA VAL A 3 5.75 8.75 7.53
C VAL A 3 5.36 7.28 7.46
N ASP A 4 4.27 6.97 6.74
CA ASP A 4 3.82 5.60 6.48
C ASP A 4 4.30 5.16 5.10
N GLU A 5 5.26 4.25 5.06
CA GLU A 5 5.83 3.67 3.84
C GLU A 5 5.22 2.32 3.45
N SER A 6 4.03 2.00 3.94
CA SER A 6 3.40 0.69 3.65
C SER A 6 3.19 0.40 2.16
N PHE A 7 3.32 1.39 1.29
CA PHE A 7 3.15 1.26 -0.16
C PHE A 7 4.41 1.62 -0.96
N VAL A 8 5.51 2.00 -0.33
CA VAL A 8 6.73 2.46 -1.02
C VAL A 8 7.28 1.42 -2.00
N ASP A 9 7.23 0.14 -1.65
CA ASP A 9 7.76 -0.96 -2.48
C ASP A 9 7.03 -1.12 -3.82
N PHE A 10 5.85 -0.54 -3.95
CA PHE A 10 5.11 -0.52 -5.22
C PHE A 10 5.53 0.66 -6.11
N SER A 11 6.32 1.60 -5.61
CA SER A 11 6.70 2.79 -6.38
C SER A 11 7.82 2.48 -7.38
N VAL A 12 7.85 3.23 -8.48
CA VAL A 12 8.97 3.18 -9.42
C VAL A 12 10.23 3.68 -8.72
N GLY A 13 11.32 2.92 -8.78
CA GLY A 13 12.56 3.25 -8.09
C GLY A 13 12.47 3.13 -6.55
N TYR A 14 11.62 2.26 -6.04
CA TYR A 14 11.30 2.11 -4.62
C TYR A 14 12.54 1.93 -3.73
N GLU A 15 13.59 1.31 -4.21
CA GLU A 15 14.84 1.10 -3.45
C GLU A 15 15.50 2.43 -3.06
N ASN A 16 15.31 3.48 -3.88
CA ASN A 16 15.84 4.82 -3.64
C ASN A 16 14.82 5.77 -2.98
N ASN A 17 13.57 5.34 -2.85
CA ASN A 17 12.49 6.18 -2.31
C ASN A 17 12.21 5.92 -0.83
N THR A 18 12.79 4.88 -0.25
CA THR A 18 12.60 4.56 1.17
C THR A 18 13.41 5.50 2.06
N LEU A 19 12.80 5.92 3.16
CA LEU A 19 13.45 6.64 4.26
C LEU A 19 13.99 5.68 5.33
N LEU A 20 13.83 4.36 5.14
CA LEU A 20 14.36 3.32 6.02
C LEU A 20 15.84 3.06 5.67
N CYS A 21 16.67 4.10 5.82
CA CYS A 21 18.11 4.00 5.71
C CYS A 21 18.76 4.78 6.86
N ASP A 22 19.89 4.29 7.32
CA ASP A 22 20.57 4.81 8.53
C ASP A 22 20.92 6.29 8.39
N ASP A 23 21.49 6.71 7.26
CA ASP A 23 21.87 8.11 7.00
C ASP A 23 20.69 9.08 7.17
N VAL A 24 19.50 8.72 6.68
CA VAL A 24 18.30 9.57 6.80
C VAL A 24 17.77 9.57 8.24
N LEU A 25 17.71 8.40 8.86
CA LEU A 25 17.20 8.28 10.23
C LEU A 25 18.12 8.98 11.25
N GLU A 26 19.44 8.92 11.07
CA GLU A 26 20.41 9.62 11.92
C GLU A 26 20.34 11.14 11.70
N GLN A 27 20.15 11.58 10.46
CA GLN A 27 20.05 13.02 10.15
C GLN A 27 18.79 13.67 10.73
N TYR A 28 17.69 12.93 10.84
CA TYR A 28 16.37 13.46 11.23
C TYR A 28 15.82 12.78 12.48
N GLU A 29 16.30 13.15 13.66
CA GLU A 29 15.85 12.58 14.94
C GLU A 29 14.32 12.66 15.17
N ASN A 30 13.65 13.65 14.58
CA ASN A 30 12.19 13.81 14.68
C ASN A 30 11.41 13.00 13.63
N LEU A 31 12.10 12.17 12.84
CA LEU A 31 11.48 11.30 11.84
C LEU A 31 11.16 9.94 12.47
N VAL A 32 9.92 9.51 12.25
CA VAL A 32 9.47 8.15 12.53
C VAL A 32 8.94 7.56 11.23
N VAL A 33 9.49 6.46 10.78
CA VAL A 33 9.03 5.75 9.60
C VAL A 33 8.32 4.47 10.04
N MET A 34 7.10 4.28 9.54
CA MET A 34 6.32 3.06 9.74
C MET A 34 6.14 2.35 8.42
N LYS A 35 6.23 1.02 8.41
CA LYS A 35 6.01 0.20 7.23
C LYS A 35 5.26 -1.07 7.60
N SER A 36 4.09 -1.27 7.00
CA SER A 36 3.36 -2.53 7.11
C SER A 36 3.93 -3.55 6.13
N ILE A 37 4.40 -4.67 6.64
CA ILE A 37 4.85 -5.80 5.83
C ILE A 37 3.66 -6.52 5.13
N SER A 38 2.45 -6.31 5.64
CA SER A 38 1.24 -6.98 5.14
C SER A 38 0.82 -6.61 3.71
N LYS A 39 1.37 -5.55 3.12
CA LYS A 39 0.94 -5.03 1.80
C LYS A 39 1.79 -5.62 0.69
N SER A 40 3.01 -5.14 0.56
CA SER A 40 3.92 -5.47 -0.54
C SER A 40 4.43 -6.91 -0.45
N TYR A 41 4.64 -7.42 0.74
CA TYR A 41 5.14 -8.79 0.95
C TYR A 41 4.08 -9.90 0.82
N GLY A 42 2.82 -9.54 0.55
CA GLY A 42 1.75 -10.52 0.29
C GLY A 42 1.34 -11.38 1.49
N VAL A 43 1.67 -10.97 2.70
CA VAL A 43 1.44 -11.74 3.94
C VAL A 43 0.52 -11.00 4.94
N PRO A 44 -0.70 -10.60 4.54
CA PRO A 44 -1.56 -9.78 5.39
C PRO A 44 -1.98 -10.48 6.70
N GLY A 45 -2.02 -11.79 6.72
CA GLY A 45 -2.37 -12.59 7.89
C GLY A 45 -1.32 -12.57 9.00
N LEU A 46 -0.06 -12.28 8.71
CA LEU A 46 1.01 -12.24 9.69
C LEU A 46 0.95 -11.04 10.63
N ARG A 47 0.23 -9.98 10.28
CA ARG A 47 0.07 -8.77 11.10
C ARG A 47 1.40 -8.14 11.52
N LEU A 48 2.37 -8.11 10.63
CA LEU A 48 3.72 -7.64 10.87
C LEU A 48 3.93 -6.22 10.33
N GLY A 49 4.67 -5.41 11.05
CA GLY A 49 5.08 -4.07 10.66
C GLY A 49 6.40 -3.69 11.29
N VAL A 50 7.02 -2.65 10.75
CA VAL A 50 8.27 -2.07 11.22
C VAL A 50 8.03 -0.62 11.61
N LEU A 51 8.67 -0.17 12.67
CA LEU A 51 8.81 1.22 13.05
C LEU A 51 10.30 1.52 13.24
N ALA A 52 10.76 2.59 12.62
CA ALA A 52 12.16 3.02 12.70
C ALA A 52 12.25 4.52 13.00
N SER A 53 13.28 4.91 13.74
CA SER A 53 13.64 6.30 14.04
C SER A 53 15.10 6.36 14.51
N GLY A 54 15.82 7.44 14.20
CA GLY A 54 17.12 7.74 14.78
C GLY A 54 17.04 8.17 16.25
N ASN A 55 15.86 8.50 16.76
CA ASN A 55 15.67 8.88 18.17
C ASN A 55 15.64 7.65 19.08
N ILE A 56 16.82 7.33 19.63
CA ILE A 56 17.03 6.16 20.49
C ILE A 56 16.14 6.19 21.74
N GLU A 57 15.94 7.35 22.35
CA GLU A 57 15.11 7.48 23.56
C GLU A 57 13.63 7.22 23.26
N LEU A 58 13.15 7.69 22.11
CA LEU A 58 11.79 7.37 21.63
C LEU A 58 11.64 5.86 21.43
N ILE A 59 12.59 5.22 20.75
CA ILE A 59 12.56 3.77 20.51
C ILE A 59 12.59 2.98 21.82
N LYS A 60 13.42 3.38 22.80
CA LYS A 60 13.44 2.75 24.14
C LYS A 60 12.07 2.87 24.83
N LYS A 61 11.47 4.05 24.79
CA LYS A 61 10.15 4.29 25.38
C LYS A 61 9.07 3.43 24.73
N ILE A 62 9.03 3.37 23.40
CA ILE A 62 8.09 2.52 22.67
C ILE A 62 8.30 1.05 23.06
N LYS A 63 9.57 0.58 23.11
CA LYS A 63 9.88 -0.80 23.50
C LYS A 63 9.41 -1.15 24.90
N SER A 64 9.43 -0.20 25.85
CA SER A 64 8.93 -0.44 27.21
C SER A 64 7.42 -0.64 27.29
N ASP A 65 6.66 -0.08 26.32
CA ASP A 65 5.21 -0.17 26.25
C ASP A 65 4.70 -1.33 25.37
N ILE A 66 5.62 -1.99 24.63
CA ILE A 66 5.27 -3.14 23.81
C ILE A 66 5.01 -4.37 24.70
N SER A 67 3.94 -5.10 24.40
CA SER A 67 3.63 -6.36 25.10
C SER A 67 4.70 -7.42 24.83
N ILE A 68 4.89 -8.35 25.77
CA ILE A 68 5.85 -9.47 25.67
C ILE A 68 5.59 -10.30 24.41
N TRP A 69 4.32 -10.53 24.08
CA TRP A 69 3.87 -11.29 22.89
C TRP A 69 3.55 -10.35 21.72
N ASN A 70 4.48 -9.48 21.37
CA ASN A 70 4.28 -8.47 20.32
C ASN A 70 4.18 -9.06 18.92
N ILE A 71 4.91 -10.13 18.64
CA ILE A 71 4.97 -10.79 17.32
C ILE A 71 4.49 -12.22 17.47
N ASN A 72 3.63 -12.69 16.56
CA ASN A 72 3.21 -14.09 16.55
C ASN A 72 4.29 -14.98 15.91
N SER A 73 4.27 -16.27 16.24
CA SER A 73 5.29 -17.24 15.82
C SER A 73 5.41 -17.40 14.30
N PHE A 74 4.32 -17.22 13.54
CA PHE A 74 4.36 -17.27 12.08
C PHE A 74 5.08 -16.05 11.50
N ALA A 75 4.88 -14.88 12.09
CA ALA A 75 5.58 -13.66 11.69
C ALA A 75 7.08 -13.75 12.02
N GLU A 76 7.44 -14.30 13.17
CA GLU A 76 8.82 -14.57 13.56
C GLU A 76 9.49 -15.54 12.57
N PHE A 77 8.85 -16.67 12.28
CA PHE A 77 9.34 -17.62 11.30
C PHE A 77 9.52 -16.99 9.90
N TYR A 78 8.55 -16.19 9.47
CA TYR A 78 8.63 -15.48 8.20
C TYR A 78 9.87 -14.57 8.12
N MET A 79 10.18 -13.81 9.18
CA MET A 79 11.37 -12.97 9.22
C MET A 79 12.67 -13.79 9.12
N GLN A 80 12.72 -14.96 9.75
CA GLN A 80 13.90 -15.84 9.69
C GLN A 80 14.17 -16.38 8.28
N ILE A 81 13.11 -16.65 7.51
CA ILE A 81 13.25 -17.21 6.15
C ILE A 81 13.27 -16.15 5.04
N TYR A 82 12.90 -14.90 5.32
CA TYR A 82 12.73 -13.85 4.30
C TYR A 82 13.97 -13.67 3.43
N GLY A 83 15.17 -13.68 4.00
CA GLY A 83 16.41 -13.52 3.24
C GLY A 83 16.61 -14.53 2.11
N LYS A 84 15.98 -15.72 2.20
CA LYS A 84 16.03 -16.72 1.12
C LYS A 84 15.19 -16.32 -0.10
N TYR A 85 14.18 -15.47 0.10
CA TYR A 85 13.17 -15.11 -0.90
C TYR A 85 13.24 -13.63 -1.30
N GLU A 86 14.23 -12.90 -0.84
CA GLU A 86 14.38 -11.47 -1.14
C GLU A 86 14.47 -11.20 -2.65
N SER A 87 15.23 -12.02 -3.37
CA SER A 87 15.35 -11.92 -4.84
C SER A 87 14.01 -12.14 -5.55
N ASP A 88 13.20 -13.09 -5.07
CA ASP A 88 11.89 -13.36 -5.66
C ASP A 88 10.90 -12.23 -5.33
N TYR A 89 11.02 -11.66 -4.14
CA TYR A 89 10.26 -10.47 -3.73
C TYR A 89 10.56 -9.27 -4.65
N LYS A 90 11.84 -8.97 -4.91
CA LYS A 90 12.24 -7.88 -5.81
C LYS A 90 11.68 -8.06 -7.23
N LYS A 91 11.80 -9.26 -7.79
CA LYS A 91 11.18 -9.60 -9.08
C LYS A 91 9.66 -9.46 -9.07
N GLY A 92 9.02 -9.78 -7.93
CA GLY A 92 7.59 -9.58 -7.73
C GLY A 92 7.20 -8.11 -7.78
N CYS A 93 7.97 -7.23 -7.14
CA CYS A 93 7.76 -5.77 -7.17
C CYS A 93 7.91 -5.21 -8.59
N GLU A 94 8.93 -5.62 -9.34
CA GLU A 94 9.15 -5.20 -10.73
C GLU A 94 7.99 -5.61 -11.64
N LYS A 95 7.54 -6.88 -11.55
CA LYS A 95 6.36 -7.35 -12.29
C LYS A 95 5.10 -6.57 -11.94
N PHE A 96 4.94 -6.28 -10.65
CA PHE A 96 3.79 -5.51 -10.20
C PHE A 96 3.81 -4.07 -10.75
N ILE A 97 4.96 -3.42 -10.78
CA ILE A 97 5.12 -2.07 -11.34
C ILE A 97 4.74 -2.06 -12.83
N ALA A 98 5.20 -3.05 -13.60
CA ALA A 98 4.85 -3.20 -15.01
C ALA A 98 3.33 -3.43 -15.21
N GLU A 99 2.73 -4.30 -14.40
CA GLU A 99 1.29 -4.58 -14.44
C GLU A 99 0.45 -3.36 -14.05
N ARG A 100 0.90 -2.59 -13.07
CA ARG A 100 0.24 -1.32 -12.70
C ARG A 100 0.22 -0.35 -13.88
N GLN A 101 1.33 -0.22 -14.61
CA GLN A 101 1.40 0.68 -15.77
C GLN A 101 0.44 0.22 -16.87
N ARG A 102 0.43 -1.08 -17.19
CA ARG A 102 -0.50 -1.66 -18.16
C ARG A 102 -1.95 -1.39 -17.75
N PHE A 103 -2.31 -1.68 -16.51
CA PHE A 103 -3.66 -1.47 -16.00
C PHE A 103 -4.06 0.01 -16.00
N TYR A 104 -3.11 0.92 -15.75
CA TYR A 104 -3.35 2.36 -15.86
C TYR A 104 -3.77 2.77 -17.28
N GLU A 105 -3.06 2.29 -18.30
CA GLU A 105 -3.38 2.58 -19.70
C GLU A 105 -4.75 1.99 -20.09
N ASP A 106 -5.02 0.76 -19.68
CA ASP A 106 -6.31 0.11 -19.92
C ASP A 106 -7.47 0.92 -19.30
N LEU A 107 -7.33 1.34 -18.05
CA LEU A 107 -8.35 2.14 -17.37
C LEU A 107 -8.56 3.51 -18.02
N ARG A 108 -7.50 4.15 -18.51
CA ARG A 108 -7.60 5.44 -19.22
C ARG A 108 -8.38 5.35 -20.54
N SER A 109 -8.48 4.18 -21.13
CA SER A 109 -9.28 3.97 -22.33
C SER A 109 -10.79 4.00 -22.07
N ILE A 110 -11.20 3.94 -20.79
CA ILE A 110 -12.62 3.96 -20.39
C ILE A 110 -13.11 5.41 -20.31
N PRO A 111 -14.03 5.86 -21.19
CA PRO A 111 -14.35 7.29 -21.34
C PRO A 111 -14.96 7.95 -20.10
N PHE A 112 -15.66 7.18 -19.28
CA PHE A 112 -16.33 7.69 -18.06
C PHE A 112 -15.50 7.54 -16.78
N LEU A 113 -14.21 7.15 -16.90
CA LEU A 113 -13.28 7.08 -15.78
C LEU A 113 -12.15 8.10 -15.91
N ARG A 114 -12.02 8.96 -14.94
CA ARG A 114 -10.81 9.76 -14.75
C ARG A 114 -9.89 9.10 -13.73
N VAL A 115 -8.85 8.45 -14.22
CA VAL A 115 -7.89 7.71 -13.40
C VAL A 115 -6.90 8.67 -12.78
N ILE A 116 -6.75 8.63 -11.45
CA ILE A 116 -5.74 9.39 -10.72
C ILE A 116 -4.45 8.56 -10.69
N PRO A 117 -3.30 9.10 -11.16
CA PRO A 117 -2.03 8.40 -11.10
C PRO A 117 -1.70 7.91 -9.70
N SER A 118 -1.17 6.70 -9.59
CA SER A 118 -0.89 6.06 -8.30
C SER A 118 0.44 5.34 -8.31
N GLN A 119 1.12 5.38 -7.17
CA GLN A 119 2.29 4.56 -6.87
C GLN A 119 1.97 3.40 -5.90
N ALA A 120 0.71 3.29 -5.46
CA ALA A 120 0.23 2.21 -4.61
C ALA A 120 -0.24 0.98 -5.42
N ASN A 121 -0.82 0.01 -4.75
CA ASN A 121 -1.37 -1.20 -5.36
C ASN A 121 -2.86 -1.06 -5.75
N TYR A 122 -3.33 0.17 -5.95
CA TYR A 122 -4.67 0.48 -6.41
C TYR A 122 -4.71 1.82 -7.14
N PHE A 123 -5.75 2.03 -7.93
CA PHE A 123 -6.10 3.33 -8.49
C PHE A 123 -7.36 3.88 -7.84
N LEU A 124 -7.36 5.19 -7.60
CA LEU A 124 -8.57 5.95 -7.33
C LEU A 124 -9.07 6.51 -8.67
N CYS A 125 -10.30 6.17 -9.04
CA CYS A 125 -10.92 6.61 -10.29
C CYS A 125 -12.17 7.43 -9.98
N GLU A 126 -12.25 8.61 -10.56
CA GLU A 126 -13.47 9.40 -10.57
C GLU A 126 -14.39 8.89 -11.69
N VAL A 127 -15.63 8.59 -11.35
CA VAL A 127 -16.69 8.29 -12.31
C VAL A 127 -17.27 9.63 -12.74
N THR A 128 -16.97 10.07 -13.97
CA THR A 128 -17.22 11.44 -14.42
C THR A 128 -18.57 11.63 -15.10
N ASP A 129 -19.13 10.55 -15.65
CA ASP A 129 -20.33 10.63 -16.49
C ASP A 129 -21.11 9.32 -16.43
N LYS A 130 -22.34 9.32 -16.89
CA LYS A 130 -23.20 8.17 -17.15
C LYS A 130 -23.62 7.35 -15.91
N TYR A 131 -22.71 7.10 -14.92
CA TYR A 131 -22.98 6.27 -13.75
C TYR A 131 -22.66 7.00 -12.44
N LYS A 132 -23.38 6.64 -11.37
CA LYS A 132 -22.94 6.92 -9.99
C LYS A 132 -21.98 5.81 -9.53
N ALA A 133 -21.05 6.14 -8.64
CA ALA A 133 -20.08 5.17 -8.13
C ALA A 133 -20.75 3.95 -7.49
N THR A 134 -21.78 4.16 -6.69
CA THR A 134 -22.56 3.08 -6.06
C THR A 134 -23.26 2.20 -7.11
N GLU A 135 -23.89 2.79 -8.11
CA GLU A 135 -24.55 2.07 -9.19
C GLU A 135 -23.54 1.23 -9.99
N LEU A 136 -22.42 1.83 -10.41
CA LEU A 136 -21.36 1.16 -11.14
C LEU A 136 -20.81 -0.04 -10.35
N THR A 137 -20.54 0.13 -9.06
CA THR A 137 -20.03 -0.97 -8.21
C THR A 137 -21.03 -2.12 -8.09
N GLN A 138 -22.33 -1.83 -7.99
CA GLN A 138 -23.38 -2.84 -7.97
C GLN A 138 -23.52 -3.57 -9.31
N LEU A 139 -23.44 -2.86 -10.43
CA LEU A 139 -23.48 -3.46 -11.77
C LEU A 139 -22.29 -4.38 -12.01
N LEU A 140 -21.08 -3.95 -11.66
CA LEU A 140 -19.86 -4.77 -11.75
C LEU A 140 -19.95 -6.04 -10.91
N LEU A 141 -20.47 -5.94 -9.69
CA LEU A 141 -20.66 -7.10 -8.83
C LEU A 141 -21.71 -8.07 -9.40
N LYS A 142 -22.87 -7.55 -9.81
CA LYS A 142 -24.01 -8.36 -10.25
C LYS A 142 -23.77 -9.05 -11.61
N HIS A 143 -23.14 -8.37 -12.55
CA HIS A 143 -23.02 -8.85 -13.93
C HIS A 143 -21.66 -9.42 -14.28
N CYS A 144 -20.60 -9.00 -13.56
CA CYS A 144 -19.22 -9.37 -13.85
C CYS A 144 -18.53 -10.12 -12.70
N ASN A 145 -19.20 -10.27 -11.55
CA ASN A 145 -18.60 -10.80 -10.31
C ASN A 145 -17.33 -10.03 -9.86
N ILE A 146 -17.27 -8.73 -10.18
CA ILE A 146 -16.15 -7.85 -9.83
C ILE A 146 -16.55 -6.98 -8.66
N LEU A 147 -15.89 -7.20 -7.50
CA LEU A 147 -16.07 -6.37 -6.32
C LEU A 147 -15.05 -5.24 -6.30
N VAL A 148 -15.51 -4.01 -6.40
CA VAL A 148 -14.69 -2.80 -6.27
C VAL A 148 -15.15 -1.96 -5.06
N LYS A 149 -14.27 -1.08 -4.56
CA LYS A 149 -14.60 -0.24 -3.41
C LYS A 149 -15.30 1.03 -3.87
N ASP A 150 -16.56 1.20 -3.48
CA ASP A 150 -17.26 2.48 -3.53
C ASP A 150 -16.65 3.45 -2.49
N CYS A 151 -16.23 4.62 -2.94
CA CYS A 151 -15.66 5.68 -2.10
C CYS A 151 -16.59 6.89 -1.95
N SER A 152 -17.81 6.87 -2.49
CA SER A 152 -18.75 7.98 -2.47
C SER A 152 -19.16 8.41 -1.06
N THR A 153 -19.11 7.49 -0.07
CA THR A 153 -19.46 7.75 1.32
C THR A 153 -18.34 8.44 2.13
N LYS A 154 -17.17 8.66 1.52
CA LYS A 154 -16.06 9.31 2.22
C LYS A 154 -16.23 10.84 2.20
N SER A 155 -16.24 11.47 3.36
CA SER A 155 -16.42 12.92 3.52
C SER A 155 -15.42 13.76 2.72
N ALA A 156 -14.17 13.28 2.56
CA ALA A 156 -13.14 13.96 1.77
C ALA A 156 -13.46 14.08 0.26
N PHE A 157 -14.42 13.29 -0.24
CA PHE A 157 -14.82 13.29 -1.66
C PHE A 157 -16.17 13.92 -1.89
N ALA A 158 -16.62 14.84 -1.01
CA ALA A 158 -17.92 15.47 -1.05
C ALA A 158 -18.32 15.88 -2.49
N CYS A 159 -19.51 15.45 -2.90
CA CYS A 159 -20.12 15.71 -4.21
C CYS A 159 -19.47 15.05 -5.43
N LYS A 160 -18.41 14.25 -5.28
CA LYS A 160 -17.77 13.54 -6.38
C LYS A 160 -17.92 12.02 -6.25
N GLN A 161 -17.92 11.35 -7.38
CA GLN A 161 -18.15 9.92 -7.48
C GLN A 161 -16.82 9.19 -7.69
N TYR A 162 -16.30 8.52 -6.66
CA TYR A 162 -15.04 7.80 -6.74
C TYR A 162 -15.21 6.31 -6.45
N ILE A 163 -14.46 5.51 -7.21
CA ILE A 163 -14.25 4.08 -6.94
C ILE A 163 -12.76 3.81 -6.77
N ARG A 164 -12.42 2.80 -5.99
CA ARG A 164 -11.04 2.32 -5.85
C ARG A 164 -10.92 0.93 -6.45
N LEU A 165 -10.00 0.81 -7.39
CA LEU A 165 -9.71 -0.42 -8.12
C LEU A 165 -8.37 -0.98 -7.67
N ALA A 166 -8.36 -2.21 -7.14
CA ALA A 166 -7.12 -2.91 -6.81
C ALA A 166 -6.48 -3.47 -8.08
N ILE A 167 -5.15 -3.38 -8.15
CA ILE A 167 -4.39 -3.96 -9.26
C ILE A 167 -4.25 -5.46 -8.97
N ARG A 168 -4.69 -6.28 -9.91
CA ARG A 168 -4.57 -7.74 -9.88
C ARG A 168 -4.34 -8.25 -11.30
N ASN A 169 -3.70 -9.40 -11.40
CA ASN A 169 -3.55 -10.19 -12.64
C ASN A 169 -4.87 -10.90 -12.94
#